data_db865f39ff8c6b64288855dad3dbda11
#
_entry.id   db865f39ff8c6b64288855dad3dbda11
#
_cell.length_a   1.000
_cell.length_b   1.000
_cell.length_c   1.000
_cell.angle_alpha   90.00
_cell.angle_beta   90.00
_cell.angle_gamma   90.00
#
_symmetry.space_group_name_H-M   'P 1'
#
loop_
_entity.id
_entity.type
_entity.pdbx_description
1 polymer ?
#
loop_
_entity_poly.entity_id
_entity_poly.type
_entity_poly.pdbx_seq_one_letter_code
_entity_poly.pdbx_strand_id
1 'polypeptide(L)'
;MSREKKTQIIDGLQEFFSKCSIGVLTDYRGLSTTEITDLRRTLRKSEVEYRVVKNTLARFAAERAGKDELAALFEGPVAIAFGYGDVTEPAKVLADYIRVSKASLSIKGGLLGDRVLTSDDVETLATLPSREILIARVLAGMQSPVVNLISCLAAPMRGVIGVLQARIKQLEGE
;
A
#
# COMPACT_ATOMS: atom_id res chain seq x y z
N MET A 1 34.45 8.55 4.08
CA MET A 1 33.87 7.26 4.54
C MET A 1 34.88 6.16 4.18
N SER A 2 35.24 5.32 5.13
CA SER A 2 36.12 4.16 4.90
C SER A 2 35.43 3.16 3.95
N ARG A 3 36.22 2.42 3.17
CA ARG A 3 35.75 1.40 2.20
C ARG A 3 34.90 0.33 2.92
N GLU A 4 35.33 -0.08 4.10
CA GLU A 4 34.64 -1.06 4.95
C GLU A 4 33.23 -0.60 5.38
N LYS A 5 33.10 0.67 5.80
CA LYS A 5 31.78 1.24 6.16
C LYS A 5 30.81 1.29 4.98
N LYS A 6 31.33 1.50 3.75
CA LYS A 6 30.47 1.48 2.54
C LYS A 6 29.96 0.07 2.27
N THR A 7 30.84 -0.94 2.40
CA THR A 7 30.47 -2.35 2.20
C THR A 7 29.42 -2.77 3.22
N GLN A 8 29.61 -2.46 4.50
CA GLN A 8 28.62 -2.77 5.54
C GLN A 8 27.24 -2.13 5.28
N ILE A 9 27.20 -0.88 4.77
CA ILE A 9 25.93 -0.21 4.43
C ILE A 9 25.28 -0.88 3.21
N ILE A 10 26.06 -1.27 2.21
CA ILE A 10 25.55 -1.95 1.01
C ILE A 10 24.99 -3.32 1.41
N ASP A 11 25.72 -4.10 2.20
CA ASP A 11 25.28 -5.41 2.65
C ASP A 11 24.01 -5.32 3.51
N GLY A 12 23.95 -4.33 4.40
CA GLY A 12 22.73 -4.03 5.17
C GLY A 12 21.54 -3.63 4.28
N LEU A 13 21.75 -2.76 3.28
CA LEU A 13 20.68 -2.38 2.35
C LEU A 13 20.24 -3.56 1.47
N GLN A 14 21.17 -4.41 1.04
CA GLN A 14 20.84 -5.63 0.29
C GLN A 14 19.95 -6.57 1.13
N GLU A 15 20.27 -6.72 2.42
CA GLU A 15 19.43 -7.51 3.33
C GLU A 15 18.02 -6.92 3.48
N PHE A 16 17.89 -5.58 3.58
CA PHE A 16 16.59 -4.92 3.60
C PHE A 16 15.81 -5.12 2.31
N PHE A 17 16.45 -4.97 1.14
CA PHE A 17 15.81 -5.23 -0.16
C PHE A 17 15.38 -6.69 -0.36
N SER A 18 16.08 -7.64 0.26
CA SER A 18 15.73 -9.06 0.18
C SER A 18 14.59 -9.45 1.13
N LYS A 19 14.50 -8.78 2.28
CA LYS A 19 13.50 -9.10 3.33
C LYS A 19 12.20 -8.29 3.19
N CYS A 20 12.23 -7.12 2.52
CA CYS A 20 11.06 -6.26 2.40
C CYS A 20 10.04 -6.84 1.42
N SER A 21 8.75 -6.77 1.78
CA SER A 21 7.63 -7.07 0.89
C SER A 21 7.36 -5.91 -0.05
N ILE A 22 7.53 -4.68 0.45
CA ILE A 22 7.35 -3.44 -0.31
C ILE A 22 8.39 -2.40 0.12
N GLY A 23 8.87 -1.61 -0.84
CA GLY A 23 9.70 -0.44 -0.61
C GLY A 23 9.13 0.77 -1.34
N VAL A 24 8.78 1.84 -0.64
CA VAL A 24 8.27 3.08 -1.27
C VAL A 24 9.37 4.14 -1.24
N LEU A 25 9.68 4.67 -2.41
CA LEU A 25 10.67 5.72 -2.60
C LEU A 25 9.98 7.10 -2.54
N THR A 26 10.50 7.95 -1.67
CA THR A 26 9.96 9.30 -1.47
C THR A 26 11.04 10.35 -1.60
N ASP A 27 10.65 11.54 -2.08
CA ASP A 27 11.48 12.74 -2.03
C ASP A 27 11.15 13.51 -0.76
N TYR A 28 12.13 13.65 0.13
CA TYR A 28 11.95 14.32 1.43
C TYR A 28 12.30 15.81 1.39
N ARG A 29 12.51 16.40 0.22
CA ARG A 29 12.78 17.83 0.08
C ARG A 29 11.60 18.66 0.58
N GLY A 30 11.90 19.70 1.32
CA GLY A 30 10.89 20.61 1.87
C GLY A 30 10.30 20.18 3.22
N LEU A 31 10.67 19.01 3.75
CA LEU A 31 10.29 18.60 5.09
C LEU A 31 11.22 19.18 6.14
N SER A 32 10.65 19.72 7.20
CA SER A 32 11.40 20.13 8.39
C SER A 32 11.87 18.91 9.19
N THR A 33 12.87 19.10 10.05
CA THR A 33 13.42 18.04 10.91
C THR A 33 12.35 17.46 11.85
N THR A 34 11.42 18.30 12.32
CA THR A 34 10.27 17.90 13.13
C THR A 34 9.34 16.99 12.34
N GLU A 35 8.96 17.37 11.14
CA GLU A 35 8.08 16.59 10.27
C GLU A 35 8.67 15.22 9.91
N ILE A 36 9.98 15.16 9.62
CA ILE A 36 10.67 13.87 9.38
C ILE A 36 10.63 12.99 10.64
N THR A 37 10.75 13.57 11.82
CA THR A 37 10.70 12.83 13.09
C THR A 37 9.30 12.30 13.35
N ASP A 38 8.27 13.10 13.11
CA ASP A 38 6.87 12.71 13.26
C ASP A 38 6.47 11.64 12.22
N LEU A 39 6.93 11.78 10.97
CA LEU A 39 6.76 10.77 9.93
C LEU A 39 7.37 9.42 10.35
N ARG A 40 8.61 9.43 10.84
CA ARG A 40 9.26 8.22 11.35
C ARG A 40 8.50 7.58 12.51
N ARG A 41 7.96 8.41 13.41
CA ARG A 41 7.16 7.93 14.55
C ARG A 41 5.86 7.27 14.08
N THR A 42 5.21 7.85 13.09
CA THR A 42 3.97 7.33 12.52
C THR A 42 4.24 6.01 11.77
N LEU A 43 5.26 5.96 10.92
CA LEU A 43 5.65 4.77 10.16
C LEU A 43 6.07 3.60 11.06
N ARG A 44 6.78 3.88 12.16
CA ARG A 44 7.17 2.84 13.14
C ARG A 44 5.97 2.16 13.81
N LYS A 45 4.83 2.84 13.97
CA LYS A 45 3.62 2.25 14.54
C LYS A 45 3.02 1.17 13.63
N SER A 46 3.29 1.27 12.33
CA SER A 46 2.86 0.33 11.29
C SER A 46 3.99 -0.58 10.82
N GLU A 47 5.02 -0.81 11.66
CA GLU A 47 6.17 -1.68 11.37
C GLU A 47 6.92 -1.33 10.07
N VAL A 48 6.87 -0.05 9.67
CA VAL A 48 7.54 0.47 8.48
C VAL A 48 8.82 1.20 8.89
N GLU A 49 9.95 0.79 8.32
CA GLU A 49 11.24 1.44 8.52
C GLU A 49 11.48 2.53 7.47
N TYR A 50 11.69 3.76 7.92
CA TYR A 50 11.98 4.90 7.04
C TYR A 50 13.45 5.28 7.11
N ARG A 51 14.19 5.08 6.02
CA ARG A 51 15.63 5.35 5.93
C ARG A 51 15.96 6.29 4.78
N VAL A 52 16.77 7.31 5.10
CA VAL A 52 17.42 8.15 4.09
C VAL A 52 18.67 7.42 3.62
N VAL A 53 18.79 7.20 2.33
CA VAL A 53 19.89 6.45 1.71
C VAL A 53 20.68 7.33 0.75
N LYS A 54 21.96 7.03 0.60
CA LYS A 54 22.77 7.65 -0.43
C LYS A 54 22.56 6.91 -1.75
N ASN A 55 22.15 7.61 -2.82
CA ASN A 55 21.77 7.01 -4.10
C ASN A 55 22.82 6.06 -4.67
N THR A 56 24.10 6.45 -4.62
CA THR A 56 25.18 5.60 -5.12
C THR A 56 25.26 4.26 -4.40
N LEU A 57 25.05 4.23 -3.07
CA LEU A 57 25.08 2.99 -2.30
C LEU A 57 23.80 2.18 -2.50
N ALA A 58 22.65 2.86 -2.63
CA ALA A 58 21.37 2.21 -2.90
C ALA A 58 21.34 1.57 -4.29
N ARG A 59 21.93 2.21 -5.33
CA ARG A 59 22.08 1.62 -6.66
C ARG A 59 22.89 0.33 -6.61
N PHE A 60 24.06 0.36 -6.01
CA PHE A 60 24.90 -0.85 -5.86
C PHE A 60 24.19 -1.97 -5.05
N ALA A 61 23.43 -1.61 -4.03
CA ALA A 61 22.67 -2.58 -3.27
C ALA A 61 21.51 -3.19 -4.09
N ALA A 62 20.83 -2.37 -4.90
CA ALA A 62 19.76 -2.82 -5.80
C ALA A 62 20.29 -3.73 -6.91
N GLU A 63 21.40 -3.37 -7.56
CA GLU A 63 22.10 -4.20 -8.57
C GLU A 63 22.50 -5.57 -7.97
N ARG A 64 23.07 -5.59 -6.76
CA ARG A 64 23.41 -6.84 -6.08
C ARG A 64 22.20 -7.69 -5.68
N ALA A 65 21.06 -7.04 -5.41
CA ALA A 65 19.80 -7.71 -5.13
C ALA A 65 19.05 -8.15 -6.41
N GLY A 66 19.62 -7.92 -7.61
CA GLY A 66 18.99 -8.28 -8.89
C GLY A 66 17.82 -7.38 -9.28
N LYS A 67 17.78 -6.14 -8.75
CA LYS A 67 16.69 -5.18 -8.95
C LYS A 67 17.18 -3.95 -9.72
N ASP A 68 17.75 -4.18 -10.91
CA ASP A 68 18.39 -3.13 -11.72
C ASP A 68 17.43 -2.01 -12.13
N GLU A 69 16.16 -2.32 -12.35
CA GLU A 69 15.12 -1.35 -12.70
C GLU A 69 14.92 -0.26 -11.63
N LEU A 70 15.19 -0.60 -10.35
CA LEU A 70 15.17 0.39 -9.27
C LEU A 70 16.27 1.44 -9.39
N ALA A 71 17.39 1.12 -10.02
CA ALA A 71 18.52 2.04 -10.15
C ALA A 71 18.12 3.34 -10.86
N ALA A 72 17.15 3.28 -11.78
CA ALA A 72 16.62 4.44 -12.49
C ALA A 72 15.83 5.40 -11.57
N LEU A 73 15.18 4.88 -10.52
CA LEU A 73 14.38 5.70 -9.59
C LEU A 73 15.23 6.45 -8.55
N PHE A 74 16.52 6.10 -8.40
CA PHE A 74 17.42 6.77 -7.45
C PHE A 74 18.00 8.07 -8.04
N GLU A 75 17.13 9.03 -8.35
CA GLU A 75 17.51 10.38 -8.77
C GLU A 75 17.16 11.41 -7.68
N GLY A 76 18.08 12.36 -7.44
CA GLY A 76 17.91 13.38 -6.41
C GLY A 76 17.89 12.82 -4.98
N PRO A 77 17.40 13.57 -3.98
CA PRO A 77 17.28 13.06 -2.60
C PRO A 77 16.19 12.00 -2.51
N VAL A 78 16.56 10.84 -1.96
CA VAL A 78 15.66 9.69 -1.84
C VAL A 78 15.69 9.16 -0.41
N ALA A 79 14.52 8.93 0.14
CA ALA A 79 14.32 8.12 1.32
C ALA A 79 13.42 6.92 0.97
N ILE A 80 13.66 5.81 1.61
CA ILE A 80 12.94 4.56 1.37
C ILE A 80 12.18 4.18 2.63
N ALA A 81 10.90 3.88 2.46
CA ALA A 81 10.05 3.26 3.47
C ALA A 81 9.99 1.75 3.18
N PHE A 82 10.58 0.94 4.03
CA PHE A 82 10.57 -0.52 3.93
C PHE A 82 9.41 -1.09 4.74
N GLY A 83 8.52 -1.85 4.10
CA GLY A 83 7.45 -2.59 4.75
C GLY A 83 7.73 -4.08 4.73
N TYR A 84 7.54 -4.73 5.88
CA TYR A 84 7.81 -6.17 6.07
C TYR A 84 6.52 -6.99 6.19
N GLY A 85 5.41 -6.35 6.54
CA GLY A 85 4.10 -6.97 6.74
C GLY A 85 3.17 -6.79 5.54
N ASP A 86 2.08 -6.08 5.78
CA ASP A 86 1.06 -5.84 4.76
C ASP A 86 1.58 -4.88 3.69
N VAL A 87 1.44 -5.28 2.43
CA VAL A 87 1.95 -4.53 1.27
C VAL A 87 1.30 -3.14 1.13
N THR A 88 0.05 -3.00 1.56
CA THR A 88 -0.71 -1.76 1.41
C THR A 88 -0.43 -0.74 2.51
N GLU A 89 0.03 -1.18 3.69
CA GLU A 89 0.21 -0.30 4.85
C GLU A 89 1.20 0.85 4.62
N PRO A 90 2.43 0.62 4.10
CA PRO A 90 3.38 1.71 3.90
C PRO A 90 2.87 2.77 2.94
N ALA A 91 2.18 2.35 1.87
CA ALA A 91 1.60 3.28 0.90
C ALA A 91 0.47 4.11 1.50
N LYS A 92 -0.42 3.48 2.31
CA LYS A 92 -1.51 4.18 3.01
C LYS A 92 -0.99 5.21 3.99
N VAL A 93 -0.08 4.81 4.88
CA VAL A 93 0.45 5.70 5.91
C VAL A 93 1.15 6.90 5.28
N LEU A 94 1.88 6.70 4.19
CA LEU A 94 2.52 7.79 3.45
C LEU A 94 1.49 8.70 2.77
N ALA A 95 0.48 8.15 2.10
CA ALA A 95 -0.57 8.92 1.45
C ALA A 95 -1.41 9.72 2.47
N ASP A 96 -1.78 9.12 3.59
CA ASP A 96 -2.48 9.79 4.68
C ASP A 96 -1.63 10.91 5.29
N TYR A 97 -0.33 10.66 5.48
CA TYR A 97 0.59 11.68 5.99
C TYR A 97 0.69 12.87 5.03
N ILE A 98 0.82 12.63 3.73
CA ILE A 98 0.85 13.70 2.70
C ILE A 98 -0.45 14.51 2.75
N ARG A 99 -1.59 13.82 2.87
CA ARG A 99 -2.92 14.45 2.90
C ARG A 99 -3.14 15.31 4.15
N VAL A 100 -2.72 14.83 5.32
CA VAL A 100 -2.92 15.51 6.61
C VAL A 100 -1.94 16.66 6.80
N SER A 101 -0.66 16.41 6.52
CA SER A 101 0.41 17.39 6.78
C SER A 101 0.54 18.45 5.69
N LYS A 102 -0.11 18.27 4.52
CA LYS A 102 0.13 19.05 3.28
C LYS A 102 1.62 19.21 3.00
N ALA A 103 2.41 18.23 3.45
CA ALA A 103 3.85 18.23 3.36
C ALA A 103 4.29 18.12 1.90
N SER A 104 5.40 18.75 1.57
CA SER A 104 5.99 18.69 0.22
C SER A 104 6.62 17.31 -0.08
N LEU A 105 6.15 16.23 0.58
CA LEU A 105 6.60 14.87 0.35
C LEU A 105 6.02 14.39 -0.98
N SER A 106 6.87 14.03 -1.93
CA SER A 106 6.44 13.42 -3.19
C SER A 106 6.86 11.95 -3.26
N ILE A 107 5.96 11.11 -3.76
CA ILE A 107 6.24 9.71 -4.02
C ILE A 107 6.86 9.62 -5.41
N LYS A 108 8.05 9.03 -5.51
CA LYS A 108 8.75 8.82 -6.80
C LYS A 108 8.39 7.49 -7.44
N GLY A 109 8.03 6.53 -6.63
CA GLY A 109 7.71 5.17 -7.03
C GLY A 109 7.97 4.20 -5.91
N GLY A 110 8.05 2.93 -6.24
CA GLY A 110 8.26 1.88 -5.24
C GLY A 110 8.74 0.57 -5.83
N LEU A 111 8.93 -0.38 -4.95
CA LEU A 111 9.25 -1.76 -5.25
C LEU A 111 8.23 -2.65 -4.55
N LEU A 112 7.67 -3.60 -5.28
CA LEU A 112 6.78 -4.63 -4.77
C LEU A 112 7.36 -6.01 -5.14
N GLY A 113 8.01 -6.66 -4.18
CA GLY A 113 8.77 -7.86 -4.48
C GLY A 113 9.87 -7.58 -5.52
N ASP A 114 9.67 -8.07 -6.75
CA ASP A 114 10.60 -7.85 -7.88
C ASP A 114 10.07 -6.85 -8.92
N ARG A 115 8.86 -6.31 -8.73
CA ARG A 115 8.25 -5.33 -9.63
C ARG A 115 8.52 -3.91 -9.19
N VAL A 116 8.94 -3.07 -10.13
CA VAL A 116 9.04 -1.62 -9.92
C VAL A 116 7.65 -1.00 -10.13
N LEU A 117 7.28 -0.14 -9.20
CA LEU A 117 6.02 0.60 -9.22
C LEU A 117 6.28 2.06 -9.59
N THR A 118 5.43 2.61 -10.41
CA THR A 118 5.40 4.04 -10.70
C THR A 118 4.76 4.83 -9.54
N SER A 119 4.83 6.15 -9.59
CA SER A 119 4.16 7.03 -8.62
C SER A 119 2.66 6.73 -8.55
N ASP A 120 1.99 6.61 -9.70
CA ASP A 120 0.56 6.37 -9.82
C ASP A 120 0.15 5.00 -9.27
N ASP A 121 1.01 3.98 -9.46
CA ASP A 121 0.78 2.64 -8.91
C ASP A 121 0.82 2.66 -7.38
N VAL A 122 1.75 3.41 -6.77
CA VAL A 122 1.85 3.54 -5.32
C VAL A 122 0.64 4.29 -4.75
N GLU A 123 0.15 5.33 -5.43
CA GLU A 123 -1.09 6.01 -5.05
C GLU A 123 -2.30 5.08 -5.14
N THR A 124 -2.37 4.27 -6.20
CA THR A 124 -3.42 3.25 -6.34
C THR A 124 -3.36 2.22 -5.21
N LEU A 125 -2.16 1.74 -4.85
CA LEU A 125 -1.97 0.84 -3.70
C LEU A 125 -2.46 1.45 -2.38
N ALA A 126 -2.29 2.75 -2.18
CA ALA A 126 -2.77 3.44 -0.99
C ALA A 126 -4.30 3.45 -0.88
N THR A 127 -5.03 3.38 -2.02
CA THR A 127 -6.50 3.31 -2.03
C THR A 127 -7.05 1.91 -1.81
N LEU A 128 -6.22 0.86 -1.96
CA LEU A 128 -6.65 -0.52 -1.82
C LEU A 128 -6.96 -0.86 -0.36
N PRO A 129 -8.02 -1.64 -0.08
CA PRO A 129 -8.26 -2.19 1.25
C PRO A 129 -7.19 -3.22 1.64
N SER A 130 -7.25 -3.72 2.88
CA SER A 130 -6.32 -4.76 3.34
C SER A 130 -6.44 -6.05 2.51
N ARG A 131 -5.38 -6.86 2.54
CA ARG A 131 -5.33 -8.14 1.81
C ARG A 131 -6.53 -9.05 2.10
N GLU A 132 -6.97 -9.09 3.34
CA GLU A 132 -8.13 -9.90 3.76
C GLU A 132 -9.41 -9.46 3.06
N ILE A 133 -9.65 -8.14 2.98
CA ILE A 133 -10.84 -7.58 2.31
C ILE A 133 -10.76 -7.85 0.80
N LEU A 134 -9.57 -7.79 0.19
CA LEU A 134 -9.41 -8.12 -1.23
C LEU A 134 -9.74 -9.60 -1.50
N ILE A 135 -9.26 -10.51 -0.68
CA ILE A 135 -9.57 -11.94 -0.77
C ILE A 135 -11.09 -12.16 -0.60
N ALA A 136 -11.69 -11.52 0.41
CA ALA A 136 -13.13 -11.60 0.63
C ALA A 136 -13.94 -11.10 -0.58
N ARG A 137 -13.52 -10.01 -1.24
CA ARG A 137 -14.16 -9.51 -2.46
C ARG A 137 -14.05 -10.48 -3.62
N VAL A 138 -12.89 -11.11 -3.81
CA VAL A 138 -12.71 -12.14 -4.85
C VAL A 138 -13.63 -13.32 -4.59
N LEU A 139 -13.68 -13.83 -3.36
CA LEU A 139 -14.56 -14.94 -3.00
C LEU A 139 -16.04 -14.58 -3.20
N ALA A 140 -16.45 -13.38 -2.78
CA ALA A 140 -17.81 -12.89 -3.00
C ALA A 140 -18.14 -12.79 -4.51
N GLY A 141 -17.19 -12.31 -5.32
CA GLY A 141 -17.34 -12.25 -6.77
C GLY A 141 -17.53 -13.64 -7.41
N MET A 142 -16.79 -14.64 -6.94
CA MET A 142 -16.94 -16.03 -7.42
C MET A 142 -18.30 -16.66 -7.02
N GLN A 143 -18.83 -16.28 -5.85
CA GLN A 143 -20.13 -16.76 -5.37
C GLN A 143 -21.32 -16.00 -5.98
N SER A 144 -21.10 -14.79 -6.49
CA SER A 144 -22.13 -13.89 -7.00
C SER A 144 -23.07 -14.56 -8.03
N PRO A 145 -22.61 -15.33 -9.05
CA PRO A 145 -23.51 -15.97 -10.01
C PRO A 145 -24.49 -16.94 -9.33
N VAL A 146 -24.04 -17.71 -8.37
CA VAL A 146 -24.87 -18.68 -7.64
C VAL A 146 -25.91 -17.96 -6.77
N VAL A 147 -25.46 -16.94 -6.04
CA VAL A 147 -26.35 -16.11 -5.21
C VAL A 147 -27.41 -15.40 -6.04
N ASN A 148 -27.03 -14.88 -7.21
CA ASN A 148 -27.97 -14.23 -8.13
C ASN A 148 -29.00 -15.23 -8.66
N LEU A 149 -28.59 -16.45 -9.03
CA LEU A 149 -29.53 -17.50 -9.48
C LEU A 149 -30.55 -17.83 -8.39
N ILE A 150 -30.08 -18.09 -7.16
CA ILE A 150 -30.96 -18.36 -6.03
C ILE A 150 -31.92 -17.20 -5.76
N SER A 151 -31.41 -15.97 -5.84
CA SER A 151 -32.22 -14.76 -5.67
C SER A 151 -33.30 -14.62 -6.72
N CYS A 152 -32.99 -14.91 -8.00
CA CYS A 152 -33.98 -14.92 -9.08
C CYS A 152 -35.06 -16.00 -8.88
N LEU A 153 -34.67 -17.19 -8.42
CA LEU A 153 -35.63 -18.26 -8.15
C LEU A 153 -36.53 -17.95 -6.92
N ALA A 154 -35.98 -17.27 -5.93
CA ALA A 154 -36.72 -16.87 -4.72
C ALA A 154 -37.58 -15.59 -4.91
N ALA A 155 -37.29 -14.80 -5.93
CA ALA A 155 -37.97 -13.50 -6.16
C ALA A 155 -39.50 -13.60 -6.31
N PRO A 156 -40.07 -14.54 -7.07
CA PRO A 156 -41.52 -14.66 -7.18
C PRO A 156 -42.20 -14.95 -5.83
N MET A 157 -41.62 -15.84 -5.03
CA MET A 157 -42.17 -16.18 -3.71
C MET A 157 -42.14 -14.96 -2.75
N ARG A 158 -41.04 -14.22 -2.73
CA ARG A 158 -40.93 -12.99 -1.95
C ARG A 158 -41.89 -11.91 -2.42
N GLY A 159 -42.14 -11.83 -3.73
CA GLY A 159 -43.11 -10.90 -4.31
C GLY A 159 -44.53 -11.17 -3.84
N VAL A 160 -44.96 -12.42 -3.82
CA VAL A 160 -46.29 -12.81 -3.33
C VAL A 160 -46.43 -12.48 -1.84
N ILE A 161 -45.44 -12.81 -1.03
CA ILE A 161 -45.44 -12.49 0.41
C ILE A 161 -45.51 -10.96 0.63
N GLY A 162 -44.76 -10.19 -0.14
CA GLY A 162 -44.79 -8.72 -0.06
C GLY A 162 -46.15 -8.13 -0.37
N VAL A 163 -46.82 -8.65 -1.42
CA VAL A 163 -48.21 -8.20 -1.76
C VAL A 163 -49.18 -8.56 -0.65
N LEU A 164 -49.12 -9.74 -0.09
CA LEU A 164 -49.98 -10.15 1.04
C LEU A 164 -49.74 -9.29 2.28
N GLN A 165 -48.50 -9.02 2.62
CA GLN A 165 -48.16 -8.12 3.72
C GLN A 165 -48.66 -6.67 3.49
N ALA A 166 -48.50 -6.16 2.28
CA ALA A 166 -49.05 -4.82 1.93
C ALA A 166 -50.57 -4.79 2.04
N ARG A 167 -51.27 -5.87 1.67
CA ARG A 167 -52.70 -5.97 1.78
C ARG A 167 -53.16 -6.04 3.25
N ILE A 168 -52.47 -6.76 4.10
CA ILE A 168 -52.72 -6.80 5.53
C ILE A 168 -52.61 -5.42 6.15
N LYS A 169 -51.53 -4.69 5.86
CA LYS A 169 -51.34 -3.30 6.33
C LYS A 169 -52.46 -2.37 5.90
N GLN A 170 -52.95 -2.50 4.64
CA GLN A 170 -54.06 -1.71 4.16
C GLN A 170 -55.38 -2.02 4.89
N LEU A 171 -55.54 -3.27 5.35
CA LEU A 171 -56.76 -3.67 6.08
C LEU A 171 -56.71 -3.28 7.57
N GLU A 172 -55.48 -3.18 8.12
CA GLU A 172 -55.24 -2.78 9.52
C GLU A 172 -55.27 -1.26 9.72
N GLY A 173 -55.35 -0.47 8.62
CA GLY A 173 -55.52 0.97 8.70
C GLY A 173 -54.25 1.77 8.97
N GLU A 174 -53.08 1.20 8.75
CA GLU A 174 -51.78 1.88 8.76
C GLU A 174 -51.30 2.21 7.33
#